data_3e0af4b6913202a8f8186b7833f4693c
#
_entry.id   3e0af4b6913202a8f8186b7833f4693c
#
_cell.length_a   1.000
_cell.length_b   1.000
_cell.length_c   1.000
_cell.angle_alpha   90.00
_cell.angle_beta   90.00
_cell.angle_gamma   90.00
#
_symmetry.space_group_name_H-M   'P 1'
#
loop_
_entity.id
_entity.type
_entity.pdbx_description
1 polymer ?
#
loop_
_entity_poly.entity_id
_entity_poly.type
_entity_poly.pdbx_seq_one_letter_code
_entity_poly.pdbx_strand_id
1 'polypeptide(L)'
;MEFNGGKALSWSRVERILSGRESAAPVPVNHLHGPADSAQRGHSAVPFAELHAVSSYSFLDGAAEPEELVGRAMELGLEGLAIVDRDGFYGLMKFAEAAAKANLPAVYGAELSLAEAPVTVLARTPEGYRRLSRLIARARMEAGEKDRVDYPPLDEVARELEGECFFLVGSEALAEIDNLLERIKIDSIVLEYSCSMSPEDADRHRFLDKYNNLRAIATARPAAATLSLIHISEPTRRRG
;
A
#
# COMPACT_ATOMS: atom_id res chain seq x y z
N MET A 1 -0.03 17.78 31.33
CA MET A 1 0.41 16.66 30.51
C MET A 1 1.42 17.19 29.49
N GLU A 2 2.67 16.73 29.59
CA GLU A 2 3.70 17.05 28.61
C GLU A 2 3.55 16.07 27.44
N PHE A 3 3.23 16.59 26.28
CA PHE A 3 3.21 15.79 25.04
C PHE A 3 4.59 15.97 24.38
N ASN A 4 5.35 14.88 24.18
CA ASN A 4 6.67 14.87 23.54
C ASN A 4 7.75 15.76 24.17
N GLY A 5 7.78 15.92 25.51
CA GLY A 5 8.84 16.66 26.22
C GLY A 5 8.86 18.16 26.00
N GLY A 6 7.89 18.73 25.30
CA GLY A 6 7.73 20.15 25.08
C GLY A 6 6.68 20.80 26.01
N LYS A 7 6.88 22.03 26.39
CA LYS A 7 5.86 22.80 27.12
C LYS A 7 4.60 22.92 26.28
N ALA A 8 3.43 22.62 26.88
CA ALA A 8 2.13 22.78 26.21
C ALA A 8 1.99 24.24 25.70
N LEU A 9 1.71 24.37 24.42
CA LEU A 9 1.44 25.66 23.80
C LEU A 9 0.09 26.19 24.30
N SER A 10 0.01 27.48 24.60
CA SER A 10 -1.27 28.12 24.91
C SER A 10 -2.13 28.13 23.63
N TRP A 11 -3.45 28.05 23.80
CA TRP A 11 -4.39 28.06 22.65
C TRP A 11 -4.19 29.29 21.76
N SER A 12 -3.96 30.46 22.34
CA SER A 12 -3.68 31.69 21.59
C SER A 12 -2.40 31.65 20.77
N ARG A 13 -1.42 30.80 21.12
CA ARG A 13 -0.21 30.60 20.35
C ARG A 13 -0.46 29.61 19.20
N VAL A 14 -1.21 28.55 19.49
CA VAL A 14 -1.65 27.58 18.46
C VAL A 14 -2.45 28.30 17.36
N GLU A 15 -3.38 29.17 17.76
CA GLU A 15 -4.19 29.95 16.80
C GLU A 15 -3.32 30.90 15.95
N ARG A 16 -2.30 31.55 16.52
CA ARG A 16 -1.39 32.40 15.74
C ARG A 16 -0.55 31.61 14.74
N ILE A 17 -0.13 30.41 15.10
CA ILE A 17 0.60 29.49 14.20
C ILE A 17 -0.31 29.05 13.06
N LEU A 18 -1.51 28.57 13.35
CA LEU A 18 -2.47 28.10 12.36
C LEU A 18 -2.96 29.22 11.41
N SER A 19 -3.02 30.47 11.92
CA SER A 19 -3.39 31.63 11.10
C SER A 19 -2.22 32.24 10.31
N GLY A 20 -1.01 31.64 10.38
CA GLY A 20 0.18 32.15 9.69
C GLY A 20 0.77 33.45 10.27
N ARG A 21 0.30 33.89 11.44
CA ARG A 21 0.77 35.12 12.13
C ARG A 21 2.03 34.90 12.95
N GLU A 22 2.37 33.65 13.26
CA GLU A 22 3.58 33.25 13.96
C GLU A 22 4.13 32.00 13.27
N SER A 23 5.42 32.00 12.91
CA SER A 23 6.06 30.81 12.38
C SER A 23 6.15 29.76 13.48
N ALA A 24 5.68 28.55 13.22
CA ALA A 24 5.97 27.44 14.10
C ALA A 24 7.50 27.26 14.14
N ALA A 25 8.10 27.33 15.34
CA ALA A 25 9.45 26.86 15.49
C ALA A 25 9.46 25.39 14.99
N PRO A 26 10.46 24.97 14.21
CA PRO A 26 10.53 23.58 13.81
C PRO A 26 10.50 22.72 15.08
N VAL A 27 9.40 21.99 15.26
CA VAL A 27 9.35 20.95 16.28
C VAL A 27 10.43 19.97 15.87
N PRO A 28 11.40 19.64 16.73
CA PRO A 28 12.29 18.54 16.42
C PRO A 28 11.39 17.31 16.31
N VAL A 29 11.08 16.92 15.11
CA VAL A 29 10.45 15.64 14.85
C VAL A 29 11.55 14.65 15.18
N ASN A 30 11.48 14.08 16.38
CA ASN A 30 12.26 12.91 16.71
C ASN A 30 11.69 11.81 15.79
N HIS A 31 12.25 11.73 14.57
CA HIS A 31 12.08 10.57 13.74
C HIS A 31 12.70 9.42 14.52
N LEU A 32 11.88 8.54 15.05
CA LEU A 32 12.30 7.30 15.70
C LEU A 32 13.13 6.43 14.73
N HIS A 33 13.08 6.75 13.44
CA HIS A 33 13.91 6.17 12.39
C HIS A 33 14.48 7.33 11.56
N GLY A 34 15.80 7.34 11.37
CA GLY A 34 16.46 8.28 10.49
C GLY A 34 15.90 8.20 9.06
N PRO A 35 16.11 9.23 8.25
CA PRO A 35 15.69 9.21 6.85
C PRO A 35 16.29 7.99 6.13
N ALA A 36 15.61 7.50 5.10
CA ALA A 36 16.03 6.35 4.29
C ALA A 36 17.49 6.45 3.81
N ASP A 37 18.02 7.66 3.70
CA ASP A 37 19.41 7.95 3.30
C ASP A 37 20.48 7.36 4.26
N SER A 38 20.12 7.01 5.50
CA SER A 38 21.05 6.47 6.51
C SER A 38 20.85 4.98 6.79
N ALA A 39 19.85 4.34 6.19
CA ALA A 39 19.58 2.93 6.40
C ALA A 39 20.65 2.08 5.73
N GLN A 40 21.44 1.33 6.53
CA GLN A 40 22.33 0.32 6.01
C GLN A 40 21.50 -0.87 5.51
N ARG A 41 21.82 -1.36 4.30
CA ARG A 41 21.14 -2.52 3.73
C ARG A 41 21.38 -3.75 4.60
N GLY A 42 20.28 -4.32 5.11
CA GLY A 42 20.29 -5.59 5.80
C GLY A 42 20.64 -6.75 4.86
N HIS A 43 20.80 -7.92 5.43
CA HIS A 43 21.06 -9.14 4.66
C HIS A 43 19.95 -10.16 4.98
N SER A 44 19.16 -10.51 3.96
CA SER A 44 18.18 -11.59 4.06
C SER A 44 18.79 -12.88 3.53
N ALA A 45 18.57 -13.98 4.25
CA ALA A 45 19.02 -15.30 3.81
C ALA A 45 18.22 -15.81 2.61
N VAL A 46 16.99 -15.31 2.43
CA VAL A 46 16.10 -15.63 1.31
C VAL A 46 15.77 -14.35 0.58
N PRO A 47 16.01 -14.27 -0.75
CA PRO A 47 15.58 -13.11 -1.54
C PRO A 47 14.07 -12.93 -1.43
N PHE A 48 13.63 -11.75 -1.01
CA PHE A 48 12.21 -11.43 -0.85
C PHE A 48 11.92 -10.00 -1.29
N ALA A 49 10.85 -9.81 -2.03
CA ALA A 49 10.30 -8.50 -2.36
C ALA A 49 8.88 -8.41 -1.80
N GLU A 50 8.58 -7.33 -1.09
CA GLU A 50 7.22 -7.07 -0.64
C GLU A 50 6.45 -6.33 -1.74
N LEU A 51 5.37 -6.96 -2.22
CA LEU A 51 4.58 -6.43 -3.33
C LEU A 51 3.20 -5.88 -2.92
N HIS A 52 2.92 -5.81 -1.62
CA HIS A 52 1.66 -5.29 -1.10
C HIS A 52 1.85 -4.51 0.21
N ALA A 53 2.65 -3.45 0.16
CA ALA A 53 2.76 -2.54 1.30
C ALA A 53 1.78 -1.37 1.17
N VAL A 54 1.16 -0.98 2.29
CA VAL A 54 0.17 0.10 2.37
C VAL A 54 0.74 1.24 3.21
N SER A 55 0.66 2.47 2.70
CA SER A 55 1.17 3.63 3.43
C SER A 55 0.11 4.34 4.27
N SER A 56 0.53 5.31 5.09
CA SER A 56 -0.33 6.19 5.88
C SER A 56 -1.33 7.00 5.05
N TYR A 57 -1.15 7.05 3.72
CA TYR A 57 -2.10 7.69 2.81
C TYR A 57 -3.35 6.85 2.54
N SER A 58 -3.34 5.56 2.85
CA SER A 58 -4.53 4.72 2.93
C SER A 58 -5.09 4.79 4.35
N PHE A 59 -5.95 5.79 4.57
CA PHE A 59 -6.49 6.12 5.88
C PHE A 59 -7.16 4.91 6.55
N LEU A 60 -6.81 4.64 7.82
CA LEU A 60 -7.21 3.48 8.64
C LEU A 60 -6.59 2.13 8.23
N ASP A 61 -5.88 2.03 7.10
CA ASP A 61 -5.25 0.79 6.66
C ASP A 61 -3.73 0.82 6.87
N GLY A 62 -3.08 1.93 6.52
CA GLY A 62 -1.65 2.11 6.69
C GLY A 62 -1.29 3.10 7.79
N ALA A 63 -0.18 2.88 8.49
CA ALA A 63 0.31 3.73 9.58
C ALA A 63 1.73 4.26 9.36
N ALA A 64 2.45 3.78 8.34
CA ALA A 64 3.81 4.19 8.06
C ALA A 64 3.88 5.17 6.87
N GLU A 65 4.74 6.17 6.98
CA GLU A 65 5.07 7.02 5.84
C GLU A 65 5.82 6.20 4.77
N PRO A 66 5.70 6.55 3.47
CA PRO A 66 6.39 5.84 2.40
C PRO A 66 7.91 5.73 2.61
N GLU A 67 8.54 6.77 3.13
CA GLU A 67 9.96 6.81 3.42
C GLU A 67 10.36 5.83 4.54
N GLU A 68 9.51 5.65 5.54
CA GLU A 68 9.72 4.69 6.64
C GLU A 68 9.61 3.25 6.12
N LEU A 69 8.67 2.98 5.22
CA LEU A 69 8.54 1.67 4.56
C LEU A 69 9.80 1.33 3.74
N VAL A 70 10.35 2.29 2.99
CA VAL A 70 11.60 2.12 2.25
C VAL A 70 12.77 1.87 3.21
N GLY A 71 12.90 2.67 4.27
CA GLY A 71 13.93 2.48 5.29
C GLY A 71 13.87 1.08 5.89
N ARG A 72 12.67 0.61 6.24
CA ARG A 72 12.47 -0.72 6.80
C ARG A 72 12.77 -1.85 5.80
N ALA A 73 12.40 -1.67 4.53
CA ALA A 73 12.73 -2.62 3.47
C ALA A 73 14.26 -2.78 3.31
N MET A 74 15.00 -1.68 3.39
CA MET A 74 16.46 -1.69 3.37
C MET A 74 17.06 -2.40 4.59
N GLU A 75 16.56 -2.12 5.79
CA GLU A 75 17.01 -2.80 7.03
C GLU A 75 16.78 -4.31 6.97
N LEU A 76 15.66 -4.74 6.40
CA LEU A 76 15.31 -6.16 6.23
C LEU A 76 16.04 -6.82 5.05
N GLY A 77 16.72 -6.05 4.20
CA GLY A 77 17.42 -6.55 3.01
C GLY A 77 16.48 -7.02 1.92
N LEU A 78 15.31 -6.38 1.77
CA LEU A 78 14.37 -6.72 0.71
C LEU A 78 14.96 -6.41 -0.67
N GLU A 79 14.62 -7.25 -1.66
CA GLU A 79 15.05 -7.07 -3.06
C GLU A 79 14.22 -6.02 -3.81
N GLY A 80 13.04 -5.68 -3.30
CA GLY A 80 12.16 -4.67 -3.86
C GLY A 80 10.96 -4.40 -2.97
N LEU A 81 10.27 -3.31 -3.25
CA LEU A 81 9.07 -2.90 -2.52
C LEU A 81 8.03 -2.36 -3.49
N ALA A 82 6.77 -2.76 -3.32
CA ALA A 82 5.63 -2.11 -3.94
C ALA A 82 4.82 -1.35 -2.90
N ILE A 83 4.30 -0.19 -3.28
CA ILE A 83 3.29 0.53 -2.52
C ILE A 83 1.97 0.49 -3.28
N VAL A 84 0.89 0.14 -2.56
CA VAL A 84 -0.45 -0.07 -3.13
C VAL A 84 -1.51 0.59 -2.24
N ASP A 85 -1.51 1.91 -2.27
CA ASP A 85 -2.52 2.68 -1.55
C ASP A 85 -3.91 2.50 -2.18
N ARG A 86 -4.96 2.62 -1.34
CA ARG A 86 -6.34 2.43 -1.78
C ARG A 86 -6.80 3.55 -2.68
N ASP A 87 -7.30 3.18 -3.86
CA ASP A 87 -7.92 4.05 -4.86
C ASP A 87 -7.09 5.30 -5.21
N GLY A 88 -5.75 5.20 -5.18
CA GLY A 88 -4.92 6.35 -5.48
C GLY A 88 -3.42 6.10 -5.40
N PHE A 89 -2.67 7.12 -5.77
CA PHE A 89 -1.20 7.16 -5.75
C PHE A 89 -0.69 8.29 -4.84
N TYR A 90 -1.32 8.46 -3.68
CA TYR A 90 -1.09 9.61 -2.82
C TYR A 90 0.32 9.65 -2.24
N GLY A 91 0.85 8.51 -1.78
CA GLY A 91 2.20 8.36 -1.23
C GLY A 91 3.30 8.16 -2.28
N LEU A 92 2.92 7.99 -3.56
CA LEU A 92 3.82 7.50 -4.61
C LEU A 92 5.06 8.38 -4.84
N MET A 93 4.92 9.71 -4.83
CA MET A 93 6.05 10.60 -5.10
C MET A 93 7.13 10.52 -4.02
N LYS A 94 6.72 10.50 -2.75
CA LYS A 94 7.63 10.31 -1.62
C LYS A 94 8.28 8.93 -1.66
N PHE A 95 7.48 7.90 -1.96
CA PHE A 95 7.98 6.54 -2.14
C PHE A 95 9.05 6.45 -3.23
N ALA A 96 8.75 6.98 -4.42
CA ALA A 96 9.67 6.94 -5.56
C ALA A 96 11.00 7.67 -5.27
N GLU A 97 10.93 8.83 -4.62
CA GLU A 97 12.12 9.59 -4.22
C GLU A 97 12.95 8.82 -3.18
N ALA A 98 12.32 8.27 -2.14
CA ALA A 98 13.00 7.50 -1.11
C ALA A 98 13.63 6.22 -1.67
N ALA A 99 12.90 5.47 -2.49
CA ALA A 99 13.38 4.25 -3.13
C ALA A 99 14.56 4.53 -4.08
N ALA A 100 14.50 5.62 -4.86
CA ALA A 100 15.59 6.02 -5.73
C ALA A 100 16.86 6.38 -4.95
N LYS A 101 16.74 7.12 -3.84
CA LYS A 101 17.86 7.46 -2.95
C LYS A 101 18.47 6.21 -2.31
N ALA A 102 17.64 5.26 -1.90
CA ALA A 102 18.05 3.99 -1.29
C ALA A 102 18.55 2.97 -2.31
N ASN A 103 18.44 3.24 -3.62
CA ASN A 103 18.68 2.27 -4.69
C ASN A 103 17.88 0.97 -4.50
N LEU A 104 16.64 1.07 -4.03
CA LEU A 104 15.70 -0.03 -3.85
C LEU A 104 14.79 -0.13 -5.08
N PRO A 105 14.70 -1.30 -5.74
CA PRO A 105 13.73 -1.51 -6.81
C PRO A 105 12.30 -1.22 -6.34
N ALA A 106 11.61 -0.31 -7.04
CA ALA A 106 10.28 0.16 -6.69
C ALA A 106 9.25 -0.31 -7.71
N VAL A 107 8.13 -0.85 -7.22
CA VAL A 107 6.96 -1.21 -8.02
C VAL A 107 5.79 -0.33 -7.61
N TYR A 108 5.02 0.12 -8.58
CA TYR A 108 3.92 1.05 -8.38
C TYR A 108 2.59 0.36 -8.62
N GLY A 109 1.65 0.52 -7.70
CA GLY A 109 0.34 -0.09 -7.80
C GLY A 109 -0.71 0.65 -6.98
N ALA A 110 -1.92 0.14 -7.02
CA ALA A 110 -3.03 0.59 -6.19
C ALA A 110 -3.97 -0.57 -5.90
N GLU A 111 -4.61 -0.56 -4.74
CA GLU A 111 -5.76 -1.40 -4.45
C GLU A 111 -7.01 -0.69 -4.98
N LEU A 112 -7.74 -1.34 -5.88
CA LEU A 112 -8.97 -0.84 -6.46
C LEU A 112 -10.18 -1.39 -5.71
N SER A 113 -11.03 -0.52 -5.19
CA SER A 113 -12.28 -0.88 -4.50
C SER A 113 -13.38 -1.19 -5.52
N LEU A 114 -13.22 -2.27 -6.32
CA LEU A 114 -14.22 -2.69 -7.29
C LEU A 114 -15.47 -3.20 -6.59
N ALA A 115 -16.62 -3.13 -7.26
CA ALA A 115 -17.91 -3.56 -6.71
C ALA A 115 -17.94 -5.06 -6.41
N GLU A 116 -17.26 -5.87 -7.22
CA GLU A 116 -17.19 -7.32 -7.07
C GLU A 116 -16.30 -7.73 -5.90
N ALA A 117 -15.09 -7.18 -5.82
CA ALA A 117 -14.13 -7.40 -4.75
C ALA A 117 -12.96 -6.40 -4.87
N PRO A 118 -12.28 -6.04 -3.79
CA PRO A 118 -11.04 -5.27 -3.88
C PRO A 118 -9.97 -6.08 -4.60
N VAL A 119 -9.26 -5.45 -5.54
CA VAL A 119 -8.21 -6.09 -6.32
C VAL A 119 -6.98 -5.17 -6.35
N THR A 120 -5.84 -5.72 -5.98
CA THR A 120 -4.57 -5.01 -6.09
C THR A 120 -4.02 -5.10 -7.50
N VAL A 121 -3.68 -3.96 -8.08
CA VAL A 121 -3.14 -3.86 -9.43
C VAL A 121 -1.74 -3.27 -9.37
N LEU A 122 -0.76 -3.98 -9.94
CA LEU A 122 0.63 -3.53 -10.05
C LEU A 122 0.95 -3.15 -11.50
N ALA A 123 1.50 -1.97 -11.72
CA ALA A 123 1.95 -1.54 -13.03
C ALA A 123 3.20 -2.34 -13.43
N ARG A 124 3.14 -3.01 -14.58
CA ARG A 124 4.24 -3.75 -15.19
C ARG A 124 5.15 -2.84 -16.01
N THR A 125 4.57 -1.81 -16.61
CA THR A 125 5.22 -0.88 -17.52
C THR A 125 4.85 0.56 -17.19
N PRO A 126 5.58 1.56 -17.71
CA PRO A 126 5.17 2.96 -17.60
C PRO A 126 3.80 3.24 -18.23
N GLU A 127 3.41 2.47 -19.25
CA GLU A 127 2.06 2.55 -19.83
C GLU A 127 1.01 2.00 -18.87
N GLY A 128 1.30 0.90 -18.17
CA GLY A 128 0.44 0.35 -17.12
C GLY A 128 0.16 1.38 -16.02
N TYR A 129 1.19 2.07 -15.54
CA TYR A 129 1.02 3.16 -14.58
C TYR A 129 0.12 4.28 -15.14
N ARG A 130 0.32 4.70 -16.39
CA ARG A 130 -0.52 5.74 -17.01
C ARG A 130 -1.99 5.32 -17.15
N ARG A 131 -2.25 4.07 -17.57
CA ARG A 131 -3.62 3.54 -17.68
C ARG A 131 -4.28 3.42 -16.33
N LEU A 132 -3.59 2.86 -15.34
CA LEU A 132 -4.09 2.75 -13.98
C LEU A 132 -4.39 4.12 -13.37
N SER A 133 -3.52 5.11 -13.57
CA SER A 133 -3.76 6.49 -13.11
C SER A 133 -5.00 7.12 -13.76
N ARG A 134 -5.22 6.90 -15.08
CA ARG A 134 -6.42 7.39 -15.77
C ARG A 134 -7.68 6.72 -15.27
N LEU A 135 -7.63 5.42 -15.08
CA LEU A 135 -8.74 4.64 -14.55
C LEU A 135 -9.19 5.17 -13.18
N ILE A 136 -8.25 5.34 -12.25
CA ILE A 136 -8.53 5.89 -10.91
C ILE A 136 -9.08 7.32 -11.01
N ALA A 137 -8.48 8.16 -11.82
CA ALA A 137 -8.93 9.54 -12.00
C ALA A 137 -10.37 9.60 -12.57
N ARG A 138 -10.69 8.75 -13.57
CA ARG A 138 -12.03 8.65 -14.14
C ARG A 138 -13.03 8.17 -13.09
N ALA A 139 -12.74 7.10 -12.37
CA ALA A 139 -13.61 6.56 -11.33
C ALA A 139 -13.94 7.59 -10.23
N ARG A 140 -12.98 8.43 -9.86
CA ARG A 140 -13.20 9.52 -8.91
C ARG A 140 -14.04 10.67 -9.50
N MET A 141 -13.86 10.99 -10.76
CA MET A 141 -14.64 12.03 -11.43
C MET A 141 -16.09 11.60 -11.65
N GLU A 142 -16.31 10.33 -12.01
CA GLU A 142 -17.64 9.78 -12.25
C GLU A 142 -18.45 9.63 -10.96
N ALA A 143 -17.82 9.35 -9.83
CA ALA A 143 -18.47 9.27 -8.53
C ALA A 143 -19.10 10.59 -8.06
N GLY A 144 -18.58 11.74 -8.52
CA GLY A 144 -19.11 13.08 -8.21
C GLY A 144 -18.99 13.50 -6.74
N GLU A 145 -18.59 12.62 -5.84
CA GLU A 145 -18.39 12.85 -4.41
C GLU A 145 -16.93 12.63 -4.05
N LYS A 146 -16.41 13.44 -3.10
CA LYS A 146 -14.98 13.47 -2.77
C LYS A 146 -14.44 12.12 -2.27
N ASP A 147 -15.24 11.39 -1.50
CA ASP A 147 -14.81 10.18 -0.79
C ASP A 147 -15.31 8.89 -1.45
N ARG A 148 -15.85 8.99 -2.68
CA ARG A 148 -16.29 7.85 -3.47
C ARG A 148 -15.42 7.63 -4.68
N VAL A 149 -15.42 6.38 -5.13
CA VAL A 149 -14.93 5.94 -6.43
C VAL A 149 -16.01 5.12 -7.10
N ASP A 150 -16.17 5.29 -8.39
CA ASP A 150 -17.14 4.55 -9.20
C ASP A 150 -16.40 3.93 -10.38
N TYR A 151 -15.89 2.72 -10.15
CA TYR A 151 -15.15 1.99 -11.18
C TYR A 151 -16.10 1.38 -12.20
N PRO A 152 -15.70 1.30 -13.47
CA PRO A 152 -16.43 0.51 -14.44
C PRO A 152 -16.38 -0.98 -14.05
N PRO A 153 -17.26 -1.81 -14.64
CA PRO A 153 -17.25 -3.25 -14.40
C PRO A 153 -15.88 -3.89 -14.62
N LEU A 154 -15.59 -4.95 -13.88
CA LEU A 154 -14.29 -5.63 -13.88
C LEU A 154 -13.77 -6.00 -15.27
N ASP A 155 -14.64 -6.39 -16.20
CA ASP A 155 -14.25 -6.73 -17.57
C ASP A 155 -13.76 -5.52 -18.38
N GLU A 156 -14.25 -4.33 -18.10
CA GLU A 156 -13.75 -3.09 -18.69
C GLU A 156 -12.40 -2.70 -18.08
N VAL A 157 -12.28 -2.79 -16.75
CA VAL A 157 -11.01 -2.58 -16.03
C VAL A 157 -9.93 -3.54 -16.56
N ALA A 158 -10.27 -4.82 -16.66
CA ALA A 158 -9.36 -5.85 -17.16
C ALA A 158 -8.87 -5.57 -18.58
N ARG A 159 -9.77 -5.17 -19.47
CA ARG A 159 -9.45 -4.83 -20.86
C ARG A 159 -8.58 -3.58 -20.98
N GLU A 160 -8.86 -2.56 -20.16
CA GLU A 160 -8.09 -1.31 -20.17
C GLU A 160 -6.64 -1.50 -19.69
N LEU A 161 -6.44 -2.39 -18.73
CA LEU A 161 -5.13 -2.66 -18.11
C LEU A 161 -4.39 -3.86 -18.71
N GLU A 162 -5.00 -4.51 -19.70
CA GLU A 162 -4.50 -5.76 -20.28
C GLU A 162 -3.06 -5.64 -20.78
N GLY A 163 -2.22 -6.62 -20.40
CA GLY A 163 -0.83 -6.73 -20.82
C GLY A 163 0.13 -5.75 -20.11
N GLU A 164 -0.40 -4.70 -19.50
CA GLU A 164 0.39 -3.62 -18.91
C GLU A 164 0.42 -3.66 -17.38
N CYS A 165 -0.47 -4.45 -16.77
CA CYS A 165 -0.58 -4.59 -15.32
C CYS A 165 -0.69 -6.05 -14.90
N PHE A 166 -0.34 -6.32 -13.63
CA PHE A 166 -0.65 -7.56 -12.92
C PHE A 166 -1.79 -7.30 -11.94
N PHE A 167 -2.67 -8.29 -11.81
CA PHE A 167 -3.76 -8.31 -10.85
C PHE A 167 -3.40 -9.30 -9.74
N LEU A 168 -3.19 -8.81 -8.53
CA LEU A 168 -2.96 -9.63 -7.36
C LEU A 168 -4.31 -9.99 -6.75
N VAL A 169 -4.58 -11.29 -6.68
CA VAL A 169 -5.81 -11.84 -6.12
C VAL A 169 -5.50 -12.43 -4.75
N GLY A 170 -5.85 -11.70 -3.73
CA GLY A 170 -5.70 -12.09 -2.34
C GLY A 170 -6.92 -12.84 -1.79
N SER A 171 -6.90 -13.15 -0.49
CA SER A 171 -7.95 -13.90 0.20
C SER A 171 -9.35 -13.27 0.10
N GLU A 172 -9.41 -11.95 -0.01
CA GLU A 172 -10.68 -11.20 -0.08
C GLU A 172 -11.39 -11.37 -1.42
N ALA A 173 -10.63 -11.59 -2.49
CA ALA A 173 -11.14 -11.80 -3.84
C ALA A 173 -11.20 -13.28 -4.26
N LEU A 174 -10.91 -14.22 -3.35
CA LEU A 174 -10.89 -15.65 -3.68
C LEU A 174 -12.26 -16.21 -4.11
N ALA A 175 -13.35 -15.69 -3.55
CA ALA A 175 -14.70 -16.09 -3.94
C ALA A 175 -15.02 -15.72 -5.39
N GLU A 176 -14.36 -14.68 -5.91
CA GLU A 176 -14.57 -14.13 -7.25
C GLU A 176 -13.53 -14.61 -8.26
N ILE A 177 -12.61 -15.51 -7.87
CA ILE A 177 -11.48 -15.86 -8.73
C ILE A 177 -11.90 -16.48 -10.06
N ASP A 178 -12.93 -17.32 -10.06
CA ASP A 178 -13.41 -17.95 -11.29
C ASP A 178 -13.96 -16.87 -12.25
N ASN A 179 -14.66 -15.86 -11.71
CA ASN A 179 -15.12 -14.68 -12.43
C ASN A 179 -13.94 -13.82 -12.95
N LEU A 180 -12.90 -13.64 -12.14
CA LEU A 180 -11.67 -12.94 -12.55
C LEU A 180 -10.94 -13.68 -13.67
N LEU A 181 -10.83 -15.02 -13.59
CA LEU A 181 -10.18 -15.86 -14.58
C LEU A 181 -10.90 -15.87 -15.95
N GLU A 182 -12.23 -15.67 -15.94
CA GLU A 182 -13.00 -15.53 -17.17
C GLU A 182 -12.77 -14.19 -17.89
N ARG A 183 -12.41 -13.15 -17.16
CA ARG A 183 -12.34 -11.76 -17.64
C ARG A 183 -10.93 -11.23 -17.83
N ILE A 184 -9.97 -11.75 -17.07
CA ILE A 184 -8.58 -11.32 -17.08
C ILE A 184 -7.72 -12.43 -17.67
N LYS A 185 -6.77 -12.09 -18.55
CA LYS A 185 -5.82 -13.07 -19.06
C LYS A 185 -5.01 -13.70 -17.92
N ILE A 186 -4.92 -15.01 -17.96
CA ILE A 186 -4.23 -15.84 -16.95
C ILE A 186 -2.80 -15.37 -16.66
N ASP A 187 -2.07 -14.89 -17.66
CA ASP A 187 -0.70 -14.38 -17.51
C ASP A 187 -0.60 -13.07 -16.72
N SER A 188 -1.72 -12.35 -16.58
CA SER A 188 -1.81 -11.11 -15.81
C SER A 188 -2.30 -11.33 -14.40
N ILE A 189 -2.78 -12.53 -14.04
CA ILE A 189 -3.24 -12.87 -12.70
C ILE A 189 -2.09 -13.47 -11.90
N VAL A 190 -1.97 -13.01 -10.66
CA VAL A 190 -1.03 -13.50 -9.67
C VAL A 190 -1.77 -13.76 -8.37
N LEU A 191 -1.71 -14.97 -7.87
CA LEU A 191 -2.28 -15.30 -6.57
C LEU A 191 -1.43 -14.71 -5.46
N GLU A 192 -2.05 -13.97 -4.57
CA GLU A 192 -1.40 -13.43 -3.38
C GLU A 192 -1.65 -14.34 -2.19
N TYR A 193 -0.57 -14.81 -1.60
CA TYR A 193 -0.57 -15.60 -0.38
C TYR A 193 0.04 -14.82 0.77
N SER A 194 -0.75 -14.53 1.80
CA SER A 194 -0.24 -14.02 3.06
C SER A 194 -0.47 -15.02 4.17
N CYS A 195 0.59 -15.37 4.89
CA CYS A 195 0.54 -16.28 6.02
C CYS A 195 0.32 -15.48 7.30
N SER A 196 -0.81 -15.72 7.96
CA SER A 196 -1.20 -15.06 9.20
C SER A 196 -0.99 -15.92 10.45
N MET A 197 -0.45 -17.14 10.28
CA MET A 197 -0.31 -18.16 11.33
C MET A 197 -1.66 -18.53 11.96
N SER A 198 -2.73 -18.45 11.16
CA SER A 198 -4.09 -18.75 11.58
C SER A 198 -4.60 -20.07 10.99
N PRO A 199 -5.67 -20.67 11.54
CA PRO A 199 -6.26 -21.90 10.98
C PRO A 199 -6.68 -21.77 9.51
N GLU A 200 -7.06 -20.57 9.07
CA GLU A 200 -7.47 -20.28 7.69
C GLU A 200 -6.33 -20.45 6.69
N ASP A 201 -5.08 -20.44 7.14
CA ASP A 201 -3.92 -20.64 6.26
C ASP A 201 -3.94 -22.03 5.59
N ALA A 202 -4.53 -23.05 6.26
CA ALA A 202 -4.72 -24.38 5.65
C ALA A 202 -5.68 -24.34 4.45
N ASP A 203 -6.71 -23.52 4.51
CA ASP A 203 -7.66 -23.31 3.41
C ASP A 203 -7.00 -22.56 2.27
N ARG A 204 -6.19 -21.57 2.58
CA ARG A 204 -5.40 -20.82 1.59
C ARG A 204 -4.40 -21.72 0.86
N HIS A 205 -3.74 -22.65 1.56
CA HIS A 205 -2.87 -23.64 0.92
C HIS A 205 -3.63 -24.53 -0.06
N ARG A 206 -4.77 -25.09 0.36
CA ARG A 206 -5.63 -25.91 -0.53
C ARG A 206 -6.10 -25.14 -1.75
N PHE A 207 -6.31 -23.85 -1.59
CA PHE A 207 -6.66 -22.98 -2.69
C PHE A 207 -5.51 -22.81 -3.70
N LEU A 208 -4.28 -22.58 -3.23
CA LEU A 208 -3.10 -22.53 -4.11
C LEU A 208 -2.92 -23.83 -4.90
N ASP A 209 -3.16 -24.98 -4.25
CA ASP A 209 -3.09 -26.29 -4.93
C ASP A 209 -4.15 -26.42 -6.03
N LYS A 210 -5.36 -25.90 -5.82
CA LYS A 210 -6.43 -25.91 -6.83
C LYS A 210 -6.07 -25.09 -8.08
N TYR A 211 -5.37 -23.96 -7.90
CA TYR A 211 -4.99 -23.04 -8.98
C TYR A 211 -3.48 -23.06 -9.24
N ASN A 212 -2.85 -24.22 -9.18
CA ASN A 212 -1.40 -24.43 -9.36
C ASN A 212 -0.86 -24.04 -10.74
N ASN A 213 -1.73 -23.78 -11.70
CA ASN A 213 -1.41 -23.24 -13.02
C ASN A 213 -1.22 -21.71 -13.02
N LEU A 214 -1.57 -21.02 -11.93
CA LEU A 214 -1.36 -19.60 -11.77
C LEU A 214 -0.03 -19.34 -11.06
N ARG A 215 0.55 -18.16 -11.33
CA ARG A 215 1.68 -17.68 -10.55
C ARG A 215 1.20 -17.30 -9.15
N ALA A 216 1.97 -17.64 -8.14
CA ALA A 216 1.70 -17.23 -6.77
C ALA A 216 2.89 -16.45 -6.20
N ILE A 217 2.60 -15.48 -5.36
CA ILE A 217 3.59 -14.71 -4.61
C ILE A 217 3.23 -14.71 -3.14
N ALA A 218 4.25 -14.63 -2.30
CA ALA A 218 4.08 -14.40 -0.87
C ALA A 218 4.18 -12.91 -0.57
N THR A 219 3.27 -12.38 0.25
CA THR A 219 3.30 -11.01 0.77
C THR A 219 3.05 -11.01 2.27
N ALA A 220 3.57 -10.02 2.97
CA ALA A 220 3.28 -9.79 4.38
C ALA A 220 2.15 -8.75 4.58
N ARG A 221 1.78 -8.01 3.53
CA ARG A 221 0.82 -6.91 3.56
C ARG A 221 1.07 -5.94 4.72
N PRO A 222 2.28 -5.37 4.85
CA PRO A 222 2.61 -4.55 6.00
C PRO A 222 1.84 -3.22 5.95
N ALA A 223 1.08 -2.96 7.00
CA ALA A 223 0.41 -1.69 7.23
C ALA A 223 1.26 -0.71 8.07
N ALA A 224 2.37 -1.17 8.62
CA ALA A 224 3.26 -0.39 9.47
C ALA A 224 4.72 -0.83 9.31
N ALA A 225 5.64 0.11 9.35
CA ALA A 225 7.08 -0.17 9.26
C ALA A 225 7.62 -0.83 10.55
N THR A 226 6.98 -0.58 11.69
CA THR A 226 7.37 -1.12 13.00
C THR A 226 6.16 -1.47 13.85
N LEU A 227 6.36 -2.40 14.81
CA LEU A 227 5.30 -2.80 15.74
C LEU A 227 4.75 -1.64 16.59
N SER A 228 5.54 -0.62 16.87
CA SER A 228 5.11 0.55 17.62
C SER A 228 4.02 1.37 16.91
N LEU A 229 3.98 1.32 15.58
CA LEU A 229 2.98 2.02 14.78
C LEU A 229 1.64 1.27 14.72
N ILE A 230 1.61 -0.03 14.98
CA ILE A 230 0.37 -0.83 14.99
C ILE A 230 -0.58 -0.32 16.07
N HIS A 231 -0.07 0.14 17.21
CA HIS A 231 -0.89 0.68 18.31
C HIS A 231 -1.65 1.96 17.93
N ILE A 232 -1.26 2.63 16.85
CA ILE A 232 -1.95 3.84 16.36
C ILE A 232 -3.20 3.46 15.58
N SER A 233 -3.19 2.36 14.83
CA SER A 233 -4.30 1.90 14.00
C SER A 233 -5.26 0.93 14.70
N GLU A 234 -4.79 0.11 15.66
CA GLU A 234 -5.62 -0.87 16.36
C GLU A 234 -6.74 -0.30 17.27
N PRO A 235 -6.61 0.84 17.97
CA PRO A 235 -7.68 1.34 18.86
C PRO A 235 -8.99 1.62 18.12
N THR A 236 -8.93 1.94 16.85
CA THR A 236 -10.10 2.22 16.02
C THR A 236 -10.78 0.96 15.48
N ARG A 237 -10.04 -0.12 15.30
CA ARG A 237 -10.54 -1.39 14.78
C ARG A 237 -11.41 -2.19 15.79
N ARG A 238 -11.21 -1.98 17.11
CA ARG A 238 -11.94 -2.71 18.17
C ARG A 238 -13.26 -2.08 18.61
N ARG A 239 -13.68 -0.98 18.03
CA ARG A 239 -14.92 -0.25 18.40
C ARG A 239 -16.04 -0.29 17.35
N GLY A 240 -15.86 -1.11 16.32
CA GLY A 240 -16.87 -1.34 15.29
C GLY A 240 -17.75 -2.55 15.59
#